data_86c63307c0c4a543c28c2b438cf0ad58
#
_entry.id   86c63307c0c4a543c28c2b438cf0ad58
#
_cell.length_a   1.000
_cell.length_b   1.000
_cell.length_c   1.000
_cell.angle_alpha   90.00
_cell.angle_beta   90.00
_cell.angle_gamma   90.00
#
_symmetry.space_group_name_H-M   'P 1'
#
loop_
_entity.id
_entity.type
_entity.pdbx_description
1 polymer ?
#
loop_
_entity_poly.entity_id
_entity_poly.type
_entity_poly.pdbx_seq_one_letter_code
_entity_poly.pdbx_strand_id
1 'polypeptide(L)'
;MNIKAKKIKIKQVKTNKLFVRLLFLISISILFGVFYMAILSKSNKNLVGEELKVFFSSLNKLSYTKAFIECFIKNSLLLTFVWLLGISIIGVPIIILILLFKSFLLGFSISSILFFYKWKGILIAVIYCFPLLIDLFAFLFLGYYAIIFSKNLNRLLFLKKEISFRNIMRRYIKMLIFSLILILISSLVEIYIVPSLLSLLKI
;
A
#
# COMPACT_ATOMS: atom_id res chain seq x y z
N MET A 1 -24.39 12.34 -32.74
CA MET A 1 -24.03 11.22 -31.79
C MET A 1 -22.55 11.12 -31.37
N ASN A 2 -21.65 11.97 -31.91
CA ASN A 2 -20.18 11.79 -31.73
C ASN A 2 -19.53 12.58 -30.59
N ILE A 3 -20.16 13.58 -30.00
CA ILE A 3 -19.53 14.47 -28.99
C ILE A 3 -19.48 13.83 -27.59
N LYS A 4 -20.51 13.03 -27.23
CA LYS A 4 -20.53 12.32 -25.92
C LYS A 4 -19.49 11.20 -25.85
N ALA A 5 -19.30 10.45 -26.93
CA ALA A 5 -18.31 9.38 -27.01
C ALA A 5 -16.87 9.91 -26.93
N LYS A 6 -16.57 11.04 -27.60
CA LYS A 6 -15.24 11.69 -27.56
C LYS A 6 -14.92 12.24 -26.17
N LYS A 7 -15.89 12.82 -25.45
CA LYS A 7 -15.71 13.29 -24.04
C LYS A 7 -15.46 12.13 -23.07
N ILE A 8 -16.13 10.99 -23.24
CA ILE A 8 -15.94 9.80 -22.40
C ILE A 8 -14.54 9.23 -22.62
N LYS A 9 -14.09 9.09 -23.88
CA LYS A 9 -12.76 8.57 -24.24
C LYS A 9 -11.62 9.45 -23.71
N ILE A 10 -11.75 10.78 -23.80
CA ILE A 10 -10.75 11.72 -23.27
C ILE A 10 -10.68 11.66 -21.73
N LYS A 11 -11.82 11.44 -21.04
CA LYS A 11 -11.86 11.31 -19.58
C LYS A 11 -11.19 10.02 -19.11
N GLN A 12 -11.37 8.93 -19.83
CA GLN A 12 -10.78 7.62 -19.52
C GLN A 12 -9.27 7.61 -19.75
N VAL A 13 -8.77 8.22 -20.82
CA VAL A 13 -7.33 8.34 -21.10
C VAL A 13 -6.62 9.20 -20.04
N LYS A 14 -7.29 10.23 -19.51
CA LYS A 14 -6.69 11.12 -18.48
C LYS A 14 -6.61 10.44 -17.10
N THR A 15 -7.55 9.58 -16.76
CA THR A 15 -7.53 8.77 -15.53
C THR A 15 -6.45 7.69 -15.59
N ASN A 16 -6.30 7.00 -16.72
CA ASN A 16 -5.25 6.00 -16.89
C ASN A 16 -3.84 6.61 -16.74
N LYS A 17 -3.60 7.82 -17.25
CA LYS A 17 -2.31 8.51 -17.08
C LYS A 17 -1.97 8.80 -15.62
N LEU A 18 -2.95 9.11 -14.77
CA LEU A 18 -2.72 9.33 -13.33
C LEU A 18 -2.34 8.03 -12.63
N PHE A 19 -3.03 6.94 -12.94
CA PHE A 19 -2.73 5.62 -12.39
C PHE A 19 -1.30 5.18 -12.74
N VAL A 20 -0.91 5.32 -14.01
CA VAL A 20 0.45 4.99 -14.49
C VAL A 20 1.50 5.85 -13.78
N ARG A 21 1.25 7.16 -13.56
CA ARG A 21 2.16 8.01 -12.81
C ARG A 21 2.35 7.58 -11.36
N LEU A 22 1.25 7.16 -10.69
CA LEU A 22 1.34 6.63 -9.33
C LEU A 22 2.13 5.33 -9.28
N LEU A 23 1.90 4.41 -10.23
CA LEU A 23 2.70 3.18 -10.34
C LEU A 23 4.18 3.48 -10.54
N PHE A 24 4.51 4.44 -11.41
CA PHE A 24 5.90 4.85 -11.64
C PHE A 24 6.55 5.41 -10.37
N LEU A 25 5.85 6.28 -9.62
CA LEU A 25 6.32 6.81 -8.35
C LEU A 25 6.53 5.71 -7.30
N ILE A 26 5.61 4.74 -7.21
CA ILE A 26 5.72 3.57 -6.32
C ILE A 26 6.95 2.74 -6.70
N SER A 27 7.18 2.46 -7.97
CA SER A 27 8.34 1.68 -8.43
C SER A 27 9.65 2.37 -8.07
N ILE A 28 9.74 3.69 -8.26
CA ILE A 28 10.91 4.48 -7.85
C ILE A 28 11.11 4.39 -6.33
N SER A 29 10.05 4.50 -5.54
CA SER A 29 10.13 4.45 -4.08
C SER A 29 10.59 3.08 -3.57
N ILE A 30 10.16 1.99 -4.19
CA ILE A 30 10.65 0.63 -3.90
C ILE A 30 12.17 0.56 -4.16
N LEU A 31 12.64 1.06 -5.31
CA LEU A 31 14.07 1.10 -5.65
C LEU A 31 14.86 1.94 -4.63
N PHE A 32 14.33 3.07 -4.17
CA PHE A 32 14.93 3.85 -3.09
C PHE A 32 15.05 3.07 -1.79
N GLY A 33 14.04 2.26 -1.42
CA GLY A 33 14.10 1.38 -0.25
C GLY A 33 15.22 0.35 -0.35
N VAL A 34 15.37 -0.30 -1.52
CA VAL A 34 16.45 -1.25 -1.80
C VAL A 34 17.81 -0.57 -1.72
N PHE A 35 17.95 0.60 -2.34
CA PHE A 35 19.21 1.36 -2.38
C PHE A 35 19.61 1.87 -0.98
N TYR A 36 18.63 2.31 -0.18
CA TYR A 36 18.87 2.76 1.19
C TYR A 36 19.51 1.65 2.05
N MET A 37 19.02 0.41 1.96
CA MET A 37 19.65 -0.73 2.65
C MET A 37 21.09 -0.96 2.20
N ALA A 38 21.40 -0.76 0.91
CA ALA A 38 22.77 -0.94 0.39
C ALA A 38 23.76 0.07 0.98
N ILE A 39 23.32 1.33 1.21
CA ILE A 39 24.17 2.43 1.71
C ILE A 39 24.34 2.41 3.24
N LEU A 40 23.47 1.75 3.99
CA LEU A 40 23.53 1.68 5.44
C LEU A 40 24.94 1.28 5.94
N SER A 41 25.39 1.93 7.01
CA SER A 41 26.64 1.57 7.69
C SER A 41 26.59 0.14 8.24
N LYS A 42 27.76 -0.48 8.45
CA LYS A 42 27.84 -1.85 9.00
C LYS A 42 27.12 -1.96 10.36
N SER A 43 27.25 -0.95 11.22
CA SER A 43 26.56 -0.92 12.52
C SER A 43 25.04 -0.95 12.37
N ASN A 44 24.50 -0.09 11.53
CA ASN A 44 23.05 -0.04 11.29
C ASN A 44 22.52 -1.30 10.59
N LYS A 45 23.30 -1.90 9.69
CA LYS A 45 22.95 -3.21 9.11
C LYS A 45 22.83 -4.27 10.19
N ASN A 46 23.78 -4.35 11.13
CA ASN A 46 23.71 -5.32 12.23
C ASN A 46 22.45 -5.13 13.07
N LEU A 47 22.08 -3.90 13.40
CA LEU A 47 20.83 -3.60 14.12
C LEU A 47 19.60 -4.10 13.36
N VAL A 48 19.51 -3.84 12.04
CA VAL A 48 18.43 -4.37 11.21
C VAL A 48 18.41 -5.91 11.21
N GLY A 49 19.58 -6.54 11.21
CA GLY A 49 19.68 -8.00 11.29
C GLY A 49 19.21 -8.59 12.63
N GLU A 50 19.50 -7.92 13.73
CA GLU A 50 19.02 -8.30 15.07
C GLU A 50 17.49 -8.13 15.15
N GLU A 51 16.95 -7.02 14.70
CA GLU A 51 15.51 -6.78 14.64
C GLU A 51 14.78 -7.82 13.77
N LEU A 52 15.34 -8.20 12.61
CA LEU A 52 14.78 -9.27 11.78
C LEU A 52 14.77 -10.62 12.51
N LYS A 53 15.84 -10.98 13.23
CA LYS A 53 15.88 -12.21 14.02
C LYS A 53 14.84 -12.21 15.14
N VAL A 54 14.73 -11.08 15.88
CA VAL A 54 13.70 -10.91 16.91
C VAL A 54 12.31 -11.04 16.32
N PHE A 55 12.07 -10.38 15.20
CA PHE A 55 10.78 -10.45 14.50
C PHE A 55 10.43 -11.90 14.11
N PHE A 56 11.31 -12.62 13.43
CA PHE A 56 11.04 -14.00 13.02
C PHE A 56 10.90 -14.96 14.22
N SER A 57 11.66 -14.77 15.29
CA SER A 57 11.52 -15.58 16.52
C SER A 57 10.22 -15.28 17.27
N SER A 58 9.71 -14.06 17.21
CA SER A 58 8.46 -13.66 17.84
C SER A 58 7.24 -14.21 17.13
N LEU A 59 7.31 -14.45 15.82
CA LEU A 59 6.20 -15.01 15.03
C LEU A 59 5.72 -16.37 15.58
N ASN A 60 6.63 -17.17 16.14
CA ASN A 60 6.30 -18.47 16.71
C ASN A 60 5.65 -18.40 18.11
N LYS A 61 5.72 -17.24 18.79
CA LYS A 61 5.21 -17.04 20.16
C LYS A 61 3.93 -16.20 20.21
N LEU A 62 3.48 -15.66 19.08
CA LEU A 62 2.34 -14.76 19.03
C LEU A 62 1.00 -15.50 19.23
N SER A 63 0.11 -14.89 20.01
CA SER A 63 -1.32 -15.25 19.94
C SER A 63 -1.87 -14.75 18.60
N TYR A 64 -2.09 -15.68 17.67
CA TYR A 64 -2.51 -15.38 16.29
C TYR A 64 -3.71 -14.43 16.24
N THR A 65 -4.70 -14.60 17.12
CA THR A 65 -5.90 -13.77 17.16
C THR A 65 -5.59 -12.31 17.54
N LYS A 66 -4.75 -12.09 18.56
CA LYS A 66 -4.34 -10.73 18.96
C LYS A 66 -3.52 -10.06 17.87
N ALA A 67 -2.53 -10.76 17.33
CA ALA A 67 -1.67 -10.24 16.26
C ALA A 67 -2.50 -9.88 15.00
N PHE A 68 -3.49 -10.72 14.64
CA PHE A 68 -4.39 -10.43 13.52
C PHE A 68 -5.21 -9.16 13.76
N ILE A 69 -5.82 -9.02 14.94
CA ILE A 69 -6.62 -7.84 15.28
C ILE A 69 -5.77 -6.58 15.24
N GLU A 70 -4.57 -6.60 15.84
CA GLU A 70 -3.65 -5.46 15.83
C GLU A 70 -3.21 -5.07 14.41
N CYS A 71 -2.79 -6.05 13.59
CA CYS A 71 -2.39 -5.82 12.21
C CYS A 71 -3.54 -5.24 11.38
N PHE A 72 -4.73 -5.86 11.47
CA PHE A 72 -5.92 -5.42 10.73
C PHE A 72 -6.38 -4.03 11.16
N ILE A 73 -6.46 -3.75 12.46
CA ILE A 73 -6.87 -2.42 12.96
C ILE A 73 -5.88 -1.35 12.52
N LYS A 74 -4.57 -1.58 12.68
CA LYS A 74 -3.52 -0.63 12.31
C LYS A 74 -3.59 -0.25 10.83
N ASN A 75 -3.69 -1.23 9.94
CA ASN A 75 -3.77 -0.99 8.50
C ASN A 75 -5.12 -0.38 8.09
N SER A 76 -6.23 -0.80 8.71
CA SER A 76 -7.57 -0.23 8.46
C SER A 76 -7.68 1.22 8.91
N LEU A 77 -7.11 1.59 10.05
CA LEU A 77 -7.06 2.98 10.53
C LEU A 77 -6.28 3.86 9.56
N LEU A 78 -5.10 3.41 9.12
CA LEU A 78 -4.30 4.16 8.14
C LEU A 78 -5.04 4.29 6.79
N LEU A 79 -5.72 3.23 6.34
CA LEU A 79 -6.53 3.27 5.11
C LEU A 79 -7.70 4.25 5.23
N THR A 80 -8.41 4.23 6.37
CA THR A 80 -9.51 5.16 6.65
C THR A 80 -9.00 6.61 6.71
N PHE A 81 -7.81 6.82 7.26
CA PHE A 81 -7.15 8.13 7.23
C PHE A 81 -6.86 8.61 5.80
N VAL A 82 -6.35 7.74 4.93
CA VAL A 82 -6.17 8.05 3.49
C VAL A 82 -7.51 8.39 2.83
N TRP A 83 -8.57 7.70 3.19
CA TRP A 83 -9.92 7.99 2.70
C TRP A 83 -10.39 9.38 3.15
N LEU A 84 -10.23 9.73 4.41
CA LEU A 84 -10.59 11.06 4.93
C LEU A 84 -9.78 12.17 4.25
N LEU A 85 -8.48 11.97 4.03
CA LEU A 85 -7.62 12.92 3.33
C LEU A 85 -8.09 13.19 1.88
N GLY A 86 -8.70 12.22 1.22
CA GLY A 86 -9.25 12.40 -0.12
C GLY A 86 -10.42 13.38 -0.20
N ILE A 87 -11.09 13.68 0.92
CA ILE A 87 -12.15 14.70 0.98
C ILE A 87 -11.53 16.11 0.92
N SER A 88 -10.28 16.26 1.31
CA SER A 88 -9.55 17.53 1.27
C SER A 88 -8.65 17.63 0.04
N ILE A 89 -8.54 18.86 -0.51
CA ILE A 89 -7.61 19.15 -1.59
C ILE A 89 -6.15 19.08 -1.10
N ILE A 90 -5.92 19.54 0.13
CA ILE A 90 -4.61 19.51 0.80
C ILE A 90 -4.18 18.07 1.14
N GLY A 91 -5.13 17.14 1.25
CA GLY A 91 -4.85 15.73 1.51
C GLY A 91 -4.12 15.00 0.37
N VAL A 92 -4.20 15.49 -0.88
CA VAL A 92 -3.59 14.82 -2.03
C VAL A 92 -2.05 14.63 -1.90
N PRO A 93 -1.25 15.62 -1.53
CA PRO A 93 0.18 15.44 -1.28
C PRO A 93 0.46 14.41 -0.17
N ILE A 94 -0.32 14.43 0.91
CA ILE A 94 -0.16 13.52 2.04
C ILE A 94 -0.47 12.07 1.62
N ILE A 95 -1.50 11.86 0.81
CA ILE A 95 -1.83 10.55 0.25
C ILE A 95 -0.66 10.00 -0.57
N ILE A 96 -0.04 10.84 -1.40
CA ILE A 96 1.13 10.45 -2.20
C ILE A 96 2.30 10.09 -1.27
N LEU A 97 2.57 10.88 -0.23
CA LEU A 97 3.62 10.59 0.75
C LEU A 97 3.40 9.24 1.46
N ILE A 98 2.17 8.94 1.87
CA ILE A 98 1.84 7.65 2.51
C ILE A 98 2.10 6.50 1.54
N LEU A 99 1.71 6.62 0.27
CA LEU A 99 1.97 5.62 -0.75
C LEU A 99 3.47 5.41 -0.97
N LEU A 100 4.24 6.48 -1.08
CA LEU A 100 5.70 6.41 -1.24
C LEU A 100 6.36 5.77 -0.03
N PHE A 101 5.95 6.15 1.18
CA PHE A 101 6.51 5.57 2.41
C PHE A 101 6.24 4.07 2.53
N LYS A 102 5.01 3.61 2.26
CA LYS A 102 4.68 2.17 2.25
C LYS A 102 5.48 1.41 1.19
N SER A 103 5.63 1.99 0.01
CA SER A 103 6.41 1.39 -1.08
C SER A 103 7.91 1.31 -0.75
N PHE A 104 8.45 2.35 -0.12
CA PHE A 104 9.82 2.39 0.38
C PHE A 104 10.06 1.27 1.41
N LEU A 105 9.16 1.13 2.39
CA LEU A 105 9.26 0.08 3.41
C LEU A 105 9.25 -1.32 2.79
N LEU A 106 8.44 -1.55 1.76
CA LEU A 106 8.41 -2.82 1.03
C LEU A 106 9.77 -3.11 0.39
N GLY A 107 10.34 -2.15 -0.33
CA GLY A 107 11.67 -2.30 -0.95
C GLY A 107 12.78 -2.52 0.08
N PHE A 108 12.74 -1.79 1.19
CA PHE A 108 13.67 -1.94 2.30
C PHE A 108 13.57 -3.33 2.95
N SER A 109 12.37 -3.84 3.21
CA SER A 109 12.14 -5.16 3.79
C SER A 109 12.67 -6.28 2.91
N ILE A 110 12.38 -6.23 1.59
CA ILE A 110 12.90 -7.20 0.63
C ILE A 110 14.42 -7.22 0.66
N SER A 111 15.05 -6.05 0.54
CA SER A 111 16.49 -5.90 0.48
C SER A 111 17.16 -6.37 1.78
N SER A 112 16.56 -6.08 2.95
CA SER A 112 17.06 -6.50 4.25
C SER A 112 17.05 -8.03 4.38
N ILE A 113 15.93 -8.68 4.01
CA ILE A 113 15.82 -10.15 4.07
C ILE A 113 16.82 -10.80 3.15
N LEU A 114 17.00 -10.32 1.91
CA LEU A 114 17.98 -10.85 0.96
C LEU A 114 19.41 -10.69 1.45
N PHE A 115 19.74 -9.56 2.08
CA PHE A 115 21.07 -9.29 2.60
C PHE A 115 21.47 -10.27 3.73
N PHE A 116 20.55 -10.54 4.67
CA PHE A 116 20.85 -11.38 5.85
C PHE A 116 20.73 -12.88 5.59
N TYR A 117 19.73 -13.30 4.80
CA TYR A 117 19.46 -14.72 4.57
C TYR A 117 20.00 -15.27 3.25
N LYS A 118 20.64 -14.42 2.42
CA LYS A 118 21.27 -14.80 1.12
C LYS A 118 20.32 -15.64 0.26
N TRP A 119 20.70 -16.83 -0.18
CA TRP A 119 19.90 -17.72 -1.02
C TRP A 119 18.58 -18.15 -0.35
N LYS A 120 18.58 -18.45 0.95
CA LYS A 120 17.34 -18.73 1.69
C LYS A 120 16.44 -17.48 1.76
N GLY A 121 17.04 -16.30 1.77
CA GLY A 121 16.33 -15.02 1.77
C GLY A 121 15.40 -14.80 0.60
N ILE A 122 15.64 -15.42 -0.56
CA ILE A 122 14.75 -15.30 -1.73
C ILE A 122 13.37 -15.88 -1.42
N LEU A 123 13.32 -17.10 -0.88
CA LEU A 123 12.06 -17.75 -0.51
C LEU A 123 11.35 -17.00 0.62
N ILE A 124 12.10 -16.58 1.64
CA ILE A 124 11.57 -15.80 2.77
C ILE A 124 10.98 -14.49 2.26
N ALA A 125 11.71 -13.76 1.39
CA ALA A 125 11.26 -12.51 0.82
C ALA A 125 9.96 -12.68 0.01
N VAL A 126 9.86 -13.71 -0.82
CA VAL A 126 8.65 -13.99 -1.61
C VAL A 126 7.45 -14.24 -0.68
N ILE A 127 7.62 -15.09 0.33
CA ILE A 127 6.53 -15.43 1.27
C ILE A 127 6.09 -14.20 2.06
N TYR A 128 7.05 -13.46 2.63
CA TYR A 128 6.78 -12.29 3.47
C TYR A 128 6.25 -11.08 2.67
N CYS A 129 6.74 -10.87 1.45
CA CYS A 129 6.32 -9.73 0.65
C CYS A 129 4.95 -9.91 -0.01
N PHE A 130 4.45 -11.13 -0.13
CA PHE A 130 3.15 -11.39 -0.75
C PHE A 130 2.00 -10.62 -0.06
N PRO A 131 1.79 -10.71 1.27
CA PRO A 131 0.76 -9.91 1.95
C PRO A 131 1.05 -8.40 1.87
N LEU A 132 2.30 -7.97 1.96
CA LEU A 132 2.68 -6.56 1.85
C LEU A 132 2.33 -5.97 0.47
N LEU A 133 2.43 -6.77 -0.60
CA LEU A 133 1.99 -6.37 -1.94
C LEU A 133 0.48 -6.19 -1.99
N ILE A 134 -0.31 -7.11 -1.41
CA ILE A 134 -1.78 -6.98 -1.36
C ILE A 134 -2.15 -5.69 -0.61
N ASP A 135 -1.49 -5.42 0.52
CA ASP A 135 -1.69 -4.21 1.31
C ASP A 135 -1.35 -2.95 0.48
N LEU A 136 -0.21 -2.94 -0.20
CA LEU A 136 0.19 -1.83 -1.08
C LEU A 136 -0.82 -1.60 -2.21
N PHE A 137 -1.37 -2.67 -2.82
CA PHE A 137 -2.43 -2.54 -3.82
C PHE A 137 -3.71 -1.92 -3.25
N ALA A 138 -4.12 -2.31 -2.03
CA ALA A 138 -5.27 -1.71 -1.37
C ALA A 138 -5.11 -0.19 -1.21
N PHE A 139 -3.93 0.25 -0.73
CA PHE A 139 -3.60 1.66 -0.59
C PHE A 139 -3.49 2.39 -1.93
N LEU A 140 -2.92 1.76 -2.95
CA LEU A 140 -2.81 2.33 -4.30
C LEU A 140 -4.20 2.57 -4.90
N PHE A 141 -5.10 1.57 -4.83
CA PHE A 141 -6.46 1.72 -5.35
C PHE A 141 -7.22 2.81 -4.62
N LEU A 142 -7.22 2.80 -3.28
CA LEU A 142 -7.90 3.84 -2.53
C LEU A 142 -7.28 5.22 -2.77
N GLY A 143 -5.96 5.35 -2.75
CA GLY A 143 -5.25 6.61 -3.00
C GLY A 143 -5.54 7.18 -4.39
N TYR A 144 -5.57 6.33 -5.41
CA TYR A 144 -5.96 6.74 -6.76
C TYR A 144 -7.37 7.33 -6.81
N TYR A 145 -8.35 6.64 -6.19
CA TYR A 145 -9.73 7.13 -6.15
C TYR A 145 -9.90 8.34 -5.24
N ALA A 146 -9.13 8.44 -4.15
CA ALA A 146 -9.08 9.61 -3.28
C ALA A 146 -8.60 10.86 -4.04
N ILE A 147 -7.55 10.74 -4.84
CA ILE A 147 -7.06 11.85 -5.67
C ILE A 147 -8.08 12.26 -6.74
N ILE A 148 -8.77 11.29 -7.35
CA ILE A 148 -9.84 11.58 -8.32
C ILE A 148 -11.02 12.27 -7.63
N PHE A 149 -11.40 11.80 -6.45
CA PHE A 149 -12.49 12.37 -5.67
C PHE A 149 -12.18 13.81 -5.29
N SER A 150 -11.01 14.08 -4.72
CA SER A 150 -10.54 15.43 -4.39
C SER A 150 -10.55 16.38 -5.60
N LYS A 151 -10.06 15.92 -6.76
CA LYS A 151 -10.10 16.71 -8.02
C LYS A 151 -11.53 16.99 -8.50
N ASN A 152 -12.44 16.03 -8.35
CA ASN A 152 -13.84 16.22 -8.73
C ASN A 152 -14.56 17.17 -7.77
N LEU A 153 -14.24 17.06 -6.45
CA LEU A 153 -14.77 17.95 -5.42
C LEU A 153 -14.35 19.42 -5.68
N ASN A 154 -13.06 19.63 -6.02
CA ASN A 154 -12.55 20.95 -6.39
C ASN A 154 -13.33 21.52 -7.61
N ARG A 155 -13.60 20.70 -8.61
CA ARG A 155 -14.38 21.15 -9.80
C ARG A 155 -15.84 21.48 -9.47
N LEU A 156 -16.45 20.77 -8.52
CA LEU A 156 -17.79 21.08 -8.03
C LEU A 156 -17.83 22.41 -7.32
N LEU A 157 -16.89 22.63 -6.38
CA LEU A 157 -16.85 23.81 -5.52
C LEU A 157 -16.44 25.08 -6.27
N PHE A 158 -15.38 25.01 -7.09
CA PHE A 158 -14.79 26.20 -7.73
C PHE A 158 -15.25 26.41 -9.17
N LEU A 159 -15.58 25.36 -9.92
CA LEU A 159 -15.94 25.47 -11.35
C LEU A 159 -17.43 25.30 -11.62
N LYS A 160 -18.28 25.22 -10.59
CA LYS A 160 -19.75 25.10 -10.68
C LYS A 160 -20.23 24.12 -11.78
N LYS A 161 -19.49 23.02 -12.01
CA LYS A 161 -19.87 22.00 -12.99
C LYS A 161 -20.94 21.09 -12.40
N GLU A 162 -22.02 20.87 -13.14
CA GLU A 162 -23.08 19.91 -12.79
C GLU A 162 -22.54 18.48 -12.80
N ILE A 163 -21.94 18.06 -11.69
CA ILE A 163 -21.54 16.67 -11.47
C ILE A 163 -22.34 16.17 -10.26
N SER A 164 -23.07 15.07 -10.40
CA SER A 164 -23.85 14.55 -9.28
C SER A 164 -22.90 14.05 -8.15
N PHE A 165 -22.80 14.84 -7.09
CA PHE A 165 -22.01 14.53 -5.89
C PHE A 165 -22.29 13.13 -5.34
N ARG A 166 -23.59 12.75 -5.30
CA ARG A 166 -24.06 11.45 -4.83
C ARG A 166 -23.40 10.26 -5.56
N ASN A 167 -23.24 10.37 -6.88
CA ASN A 167 -22.65 9.29 -7.68
C ASN A 167 -21.14 9.17 -7.48
N ILE A 168 -20.43 10.30 -7.28
CA ILE A 168 -18.99 10.32 -7.01
C ILE A 168 -18.73 9.74 -5.63
N MET A 169 -19.49 10.17 -4.61
CA MET A 169 -19.36 9.69 -3.23
C MET A 169 -19.66 8.19 -3.13
N ARG A 170 -20.73 7.71 -3.78
CA ARG A 170 -21.06 6.28 -3.79
C ARG A 170 -19.94 5.42 -4.37
N ARG A 171 -19.25 5.87 -5.43
CA ARG A 171 -18.09 5.17 -5.99
C ARG A 171 -16.92 5.19 -5.01
N TYR A 172 -16.70 6.31 -4.35
CA TYR A 172 -15.61 6.47 -3.41
C TYR A 172 -15.78 5.57 -2.17
N ILE A 173 -16.98 5.47 -1.62
CA ILE A 173 -17.31 4.54 -0.53
C ILE A 173 -17.13 3.08 -0.97
N LYS A 174 -17.57 2.71 -2.18
CA LYS A 174 -17.35 1.36 -2.71
C LYS A 174 -15.86 0.99 -2.77
N MET A 175 -14.99 1.94 -3.11
CA MET A 175 -13.55 1.71 -3.16
C MET A 175 -12.94 1.57 -1.76
N LEU A 176 -13.45 2.29 -0.75
CA LEU A 176 -13.06 2.08 0.64
C LEU A 176 -13.38 0.64 1.08
N ILE A 177 -14.62 0.19 0.87
CA ILE A 177 -15.05 -1.18 1.23
C ILE A 177 -14.18 -2.22 0.53
N PHE A 178 -13.94 -2.07 -0.77
CA PHE A 178 -13.07 -2.97 -1.54
C PHE A 178 -11.64 -3.02 -0.98
N SER A 179 -11.07 -1.86 -0.66
CA SER A 179 -9.72 -1.79 -0.09
C SER A 179 -9.65 -2.36 1.33
N LEU A 180 -10.70 -2.21 2.14
CA LEU A 180 -10.79 -2.84 3.47
C LEU A 180 -10.83 -4.37 3.36
N ILE A 181 -11.54 -4.92 2.36
CA ILE A 181 -11.53 -6.36 2.09
C ILE A 181 -10.12 -6.85 1.72
N LEU A 182 -9.40 -6.10 0.90
CA LEU A 182 -8.01 -6.43 0.56
C LEU A 182 -7.08 -6.41 1.79
N ILE A 183 -7.23 -5.43 2.69
CA ILE A 183 -6.47 -5.38 3.94
C ILE A 183 -6.81 -6.57 4.85
N LEU A 184 -8.08 -6.95 4.92
CA LEU A 184 -8.50 -8.11 5.70
C LEU A 184 -7.81 -9.38 5.15
N ILE A 185 -7.83 -9.59 3.84
CA ILE A 185 -7.14 -10.72 3.20
C ILE A 185 -5.63 -10.66 3.46
N SER A 186 -5.00 -9.49 3.30
CA SER A 186 -3.58 -9.28 3.57
C SER A 186 -3.21 -9.66 4.99
N SER A 187 -3.97 -9.18 5.99
CA SER A 187 -3.73 -9.45 7.41
C SER A 187 -3.91 -10.94 7.75
N LEU A 188 -4.89 -11.63 7.13
CA LEU A 188 -5.06 -13.08 7.29
C LEU A 188 -3.85 -13.83 6.73
N VAL A 189 -3.39 -13.48 5.54
CA VAL A 189 -2.22 -14.12 4.93
C VAL A 189 -0.97 -13.87 5.78
N GLU A 190 -0.76 -12.64 6.24
CA GLU A 190 0.40 -12.23 7.02
C GLU A 190 0.51 -12.99 8.35
N ILE A 191 -0.59 -13.17 9.06
CA ILE A 191 -0.56 -13.71 10.43
C ILE A 191 -0.72 -15.24 10.47
N TYR A 192 -1.46 -15.84 9.53
CA TYR A 192 -1.70 -17.29 9.54
C TYR A 192 -0.83 -18.04 8.54
N ILE A 193 -0.68 -17.53 7.33
CA ILE A 193 0.00 -18.26 6.25
C ILE A 193 1.52 -18.04 6.31
N VAL A 194 1.99 -16.80 6.51
CA VAL A 194 3.42 -16.49 6.52
C VAL A 194 4.17 -17.27 7.61
N PRO A 195 3.76 -17.28 8.90
CA PRO A 195 4.48 -18.03 9.92
C PRO A 195 4.49 -19.53 9.65
N SER A 196 3.36 -20.09 9.17
CA SER A 196 3.25 -21.52 8.84
C SER A 196 4.22 -21.91 7.72
N LEU A 197 4.36 -21.09 6.68
CA LEU A 197 5.31 -21.33 5.58
C LEU A 197 6.77 -21.15 6.03
N LEU A 198 7.05 -20.17 6.88
CA LEU A 198 8.40 -19.93 7.41
C LEU A 198 8.87 -21.06 8.35
N SER A 199 7.97 -21.63 9.15
CA SER A 199 8.28 -22.76 10.02
C SER A 199 8.70 -24.01 9.23
N LEU A 200 8.12 -24.25 8.03
CA LEU A 200 8.53 -25.33 7.12
C LEU A 200 9.97 -25.15 6.61
N LEU A 201 10.46 -23.90 6.52
CA LEU A 201 11.84 -23.60 6.10
C LEU A 201 12.88 -23.75 7.22
N LYS A 202 12.48 -24.18 8.45
CA LYS A 202 13.32 -24.32 9.64
C LYS A 202 14.16 -23.05 9.91
N ILE A 203 13.46 -21.92 9.98
CA ILE A 203 14.06 -20.61 10.27
C ILE A 203 13.62 -20.16 11.65
#